data_54a6ae95679fd3779a57f8a68d7cecd6
#
_entry.id   54a6ae95679fd3779a57f8a68d7cecd6
#
_cell.length_a   1.000
_cell.length_b   1.000
_cell.length_c   1.000
_cell.angle_alpha   90.00
_cell.angle_beta   90.00
_cell.angle_gamma   90.00
#
_symmetry.space_group_name_H-M   'P 1'
#
loop_
_entity.id
_entity.type
_entity.pdbx_description
1 polymer ?
#
loop_
_entity_poly.entity_id
_entity_poly.type
_entity_poly.pdbx_seq_one_letter_code
_entity_poly.pdbx_strand_id
1 'polypeptide(L)'
;MIQLKTINPDNWRLGLKVRSDQKQFVSDADRILARAFAYRNQRSRAFVIYDDETPIGMALFYDIEDAYNFSQFFIDERYQRKGFGYQAANLILRKMEQDGKYNKVILCYVEGDEAAKQLYLKLGFHHTGDDDDGEIGMEKMLR
;
A
#
# COMPACT_ATOMS: atom_id res chain seq x y z
N MET A 1 7.58 -1.97 -17.26
CA MET A 1 8.34 -1.88 -16.00
C MET A 1 7.53 -1.13 -14.96
N ILE A 2 7.44 -1.67 -13.78
CA ILE A 2 6.66 -1.04 -12.70
C ILE A 2 7.47 0.12 -12.10
N GLN A 3 6.82 1.28 -11.95
CA GLN A 3 7.40 2.47 -11.37
C GLN A 3 6.45 3.11 -10.37
N LEU A 4 7.01 3.82 -9.39
CA LEU A 4 6.26 4.60 -8.42
C LEU A 4 6.51 6.07 -8.67
N LYS A 5 5.43 6.85 -8.79
CA LYS A 5 5.54 8.31 -8.92
C LYS A 5 4.74 8.97 -7.80
N THR A 6 5.34 9.94 -7.13
CA THR A 6 4.64 10.69 -6.09
C THR A 6 3.43 11.42 -6.66
N ILE A 7 2.42 11.64 -5.82
CA ILE A 7 1.22 12.40 -6.21
C ILE A 7 1.63 13.83 -6.56
N ASN A 8 1.12 14.33 -7.68
CA ASN A 8 1.39 15.67 -8.21
C ASN A 8 0.15 16.21 -8.96
N PRO A 9 0.19 17.46 -9.45
CA PRO A 9 -0.96 18.03 -10.16
C PRO A 9 -1.40 17.26 -11.40
N ASP A 10 -0.53 16.44 -12.00
CA ASP A 10 -0.84 15.72 -13.23
C ASP A 10 -1.44 14.33 -12.98
N ASN A 11 -1.26 13.76 -11.78
CA ASN A 11 -1.66 12.37 -11.53
C ASN A 11 -2.58 12.15 -10.32
N TRP A 12 -3.06 13.21 -9.67
CA TRP A 12 -3.86 13.05 -8.46
C TRP A 12 -5.32 12.58 -8.72
N ARG A 13 -5.78 12.61 -9.95
CA ARG A 13 -7.17 12.25 -10.30
C ARG A 13 -7.25 11.42 -11.58
N LEU A 14 -6.61 10.27 -11.58
CA LEU A 14 -6.53 9.41 -12.78
C LEU A 14 -7.70 8.43 -12.92
N GLY A 15 -8.69 8.47 -12.03
CA GLY A 15 -9.86 7.59 -12.12
C GLY A 15 -9.56 6.12 -11.86
N LEU A 16 -8.52 5.83 -11.09
CA LEU A 16 -8.19 4.47 -10.68
C LEU A 16 -9.26 3.94 -9.73
N LYS A 17 -9.64 2.67 -9.90
CA LYS A 17 -10.76 2.08 -9.15
C LYS A 17 -10.38 0.78 -8.48
N VAL A 18 -10.76 0.66 -7.22
CA VAL A 18 -10.74 -0.60 -6.50
C VAL A 18 -11.80 -1.52 -7.13
N ARG A 19 -11.47 -2.81 -7.30
CA ARG A 19 -12.42 -3.80 -7.82
C ARG A 19 -13.67 -3.85 -6.93
N SER A 20 -14.86 -3.99 -7.53
CA SER A 20 -16.14 -3.90 -6.82
C SER A 20 -16.25 -4.81 -5.61
N ASP A 21 -15.73 -6.04 -5.70
CA ASP A 21 -15.79 -7.01 -4.60
C ASP A 21 -14.71 -6.76 -3.54
N GLN A 22 -13.82 -5.80 -3.75
CA GLN A 22 -12.78 -5.41 -2.78
C GLN A 22 -13.04 -4.06 -2.13
N LYS A 23 -14.06 -3.30 -2.54
CA LYS A 23 -14.37 -1.99 -1.97
C LYS A 23 -14.62 -2.03 -0.47
N GLN A 24 -15.09 -3.16 0.04
CA GLN A 24 -15.31 -3.35 1.48
C GLN A 24 -14.00 -3.50 2.26
N PHE A 25 -12.88 -3.80 1.59
CA PHE A 25 -11.58 -4.04 2.22
C PHE A 25 -10.60 -2.90 2.05
N VAL A 26 -10.69 -2.14 0.96
CA VAL A 26 -9.68 -1.14 0.57
C VAL A 26 -10.36 0.21 0.35
N SER A 27 -9.71 1.27 0.82
CA SER A 27 -10.16 2.64 0.57
C SER A 27 -10.03 2.98 -0.91
N ASP A 28 -10.95 3.81 -1.42
CA ASP A 28 -10.84 4.33 -2.78
C ASP A 28 -9.73 5.39 -2.89
N ALA A 29 -9.47 5.82 -4.12
CA ALA A 29 -8.40 6.79 -4.41
C ALA A 29 -8.56 8.09 -3.63
N ASP A 30 -9.78 8.62 -3.53
CA ASP A 30 -10.01 9.90 -2.84
C ASP A 30 -9.71 9.78 -1.34
N ARG A 31 -10.10 8.69 -0.71
CA ARG A 31 -9.79 8.44 0.70
C ARG A 31 -8.31 8.27 0.95
N ILE A 32 -7.60 7.63 0.03
CA ILE A 32 -6.15 7.48 0.14
C ILE A 32 -5.49 8.85 0.14
N LEU A 33 -5.90 9.75 -0.77
CA LEU A 33 -5.35 11.10 -0.84
C LEU A 33 -5.68 11.92 0.40
N ALA A 34 -6.92 11.82 0.90
CA ALA A 34 -7.32 12.50 2.13
C ALA A 34 -6.51 12.00 3.33
N ARG A 35 -6.28 10.70 3.43
CA ARG A 35 -5.47 10.11 4.49
C ARG A 35 -4.02 10.56 4.39
N ALA A 36 -3.46 10.62 3.20
CA ALA A 36 -2.10 11.12 2.99
C ALA A 36 -1.96 12.56 3.51
N PHE A 37 -2.94 13.40 3.25
CA PHE A 37 -2.94 14.77 3.78
C PHE A 37 -3.08 14.79 5.30
N ALA A 38 -3.99 13.97 5.85
CA ALA A 38 -4.20 13.90 7.31
C ALA A 38 -2.92 13.51 8.06
N TYR A 39 -2.13 12.62 7.48
CA TYR A 39 -0.88 12.13 8.09
C TYR A 39 0.37 12.83 7.54
N ARG A 40 0.23 14.04 6.98
CA ARG A 40 1.35 14.77 6.40
C ARG A 40 2.50 15.04 7.37
N ASN A 41 2.18 15.18 8.65
CA ASN A 41 3.21 15.40 9.68
C ASN A 41 3.96 14.13 10.08
N GLN A 42 3.47 12.95 9.66
CA GLN A 42 4.14 11.67 9.83
C GLN A 42 4.82 11.22 8.53
N ARG A 43 5.28 12.16 7.74
CA ARG A 43 5.97 11.93 6.46
C ARG A 43 5.17 11.03 5.52
N SER A 44 3.86 11.26 5.41
CA SER A 44 3.04 10.46 4.49
C SER A 44 3.56 10.58 3.06
N ARG A 45 3.60 9.44 2.37
CA ARG A 45 4.08 9.33 0.98
C ARG A 45 3.07 8.51 0.20
N ALA A 46 2.37 9.20 -0.70
CA ALA A 46 1.38 8.59 -1.57
C ALA A 46 1.93 8.51 -2.98
N PHE A 47 1.71 7.38 -3.64
CA PHE A 47 2.23 7.12 -4.97
C PHE A 47 1.13 6.65 -5.90
N VAL A 48 1.23 7.03 -7.18
CA VAL A 48 0.58 6.31 -8.26
C VAL A 48 1.56 5.25 -8.75
N ILE A 49 1.06 4.04 -8.93
CA ILE A 49 1.82 2.91 -9.47
C ILE A 49 1.60 2.90 -10.97
N TYR A 50 2.69 2.84 -11.73
CA TYR A 50 2.67 2.82 -13.20
C TYR A 50 3.25 1.52 -13.73
N ASP A 51 2.66 1.00 -14.80
CA ASP A 51 3.31 0.04 -15.69
C ASP A 51 3.69 0.81 -16.94
N ASP A 52 4.99 1.11 -17.07
CA ASP A 52 5.52 2.05 -18.04
C ASP A 52 4.80 3.40 -17.91
N GLU A 53 3.98 3.83 -18.87
CA GLU A 53 3.25 5.10 -18.82
C GLU A 53 1.80 4.94 -18.37
N THR A 54 1.35 3.71 -18.07
CA THR A 54 -0.03 3.43 -17.71
C THR A 54 -0.19 3.42 -16.19
N PRO A 55 -1.03 4.30 -15.61
CA PRO A 55 -1.31 4.24 -14.18
C PRO A 55 -2.17 3.01 -13.87
N ILE A 56 -1.74 2.21 -12.90
CA ILE A 56 -2.38 0.92 -12.60
C ILE A 56 -2.83 0.76 -11.14
N GLY A 57 -2.44 1.67 -10.26
CA GLY A 57 -2.81 1.55 -8.84
C GLY A 57 -2.27 2.67 -8.00
N MET A 58 -2.46 2.54 -6.69
CA MET A 58 -2.00 3.54 -5.71
C MET A 58 -1.47 2.86 -4.46
N ALA A 59 -0.59 3.57 -3.76
CA ALA A 59 -0.04 3.13 -2.48
C ALA A 59 0.19 4.32 -1.56
N LEU A 60 0.12 4.06 -0.25
CA LEU A 60 0.36 5.07 0.79
C LEU A 60 1.09 4.43 1.95
N PHE A 61 2.16 5.07 2.42
CA PHE A 61 2.74 4.73 3.71
C PHE A 61 3.16 6.00 4.46
N TYR A 62 3.24 5.89 5.77
CA TYR A 62 3.66 6.98 6.64
C TYR A 62 4.29 6.42 7.91
N ASP A 63 4.93 7.30 8.70
CA ASP A 63 5.58 6.88 9.94
C ASP A 63 4.54 6.71 11.05
N ILE A 64 4.67 5.64 11.83
CA ILE A 64 3.96 5.45 13.09
C ILE A 64 4.96 4.94 14.11
N GLU A 65 5.15 5.71 15.21
CA GLU A 65 6.10 5.35 16.26
C GLU A 65 7.48 5.04 15.67
N ASP A 66 7.92 3.80 15.78
CA ASP A 66 9.24 3.36 15.32
C ASP A 66 9.18 2.47 14.06
N ALA A 67 8.15 2.64 13.25
CA ALA A 67 7.90 1.79 12.10
C ALA A 67 7.33 2.58 10.91
N TYR A 68 7.44 1.99 9.73
CA TYR A 68 6.67 2.41 8.56
C TYR A 68 5.32 1.72 8.61
N ASN A 69 4.24 2.48 8.48
CA ASN A 69 2.90 1.92 8.34
C ASN A 69 2.53 1.87 6.86
N PHE A 70 2.45 0.66 6.30
CA PHE A 70 2.00 0.45 4.92
C PHE A 70 0.47 0.49 4.94
N SER A 71 -0.08 1.69 4.78
CA SER A 71 -1.47 1.97 5.10
C SER A 71 -2.45 1.56 4.03
N GLN A 72 -2.16 1.86 2.76
CA GLN A 72 -3.08 1.59 1.66
C GLN A 72 -2.32 1.11 0.43
N PHE A 73 -2.97 0.20 -0.31
CA PHE A 73 -2.37 -0.37 -1.52
C PHE A 73 -3.46 -1.04 -2.35
N PHE A 74 -3.57 -0.68 -3.62
CA PHE A 74 -4.42 -1.43 -4.54
C PHE A 74 -3.90 -1.34 -5.97
N ILE A 75 -4.26 -2.37 -6.76
CA ILE A 75 -4.10 -2.37 -8.22
C ILE A 75 -5.51 -2.24 -8.81
N ASP A 76 -5.68 -1.33 -9.76
CA ASP A 76 -6.95 -1.11 -10.45
C ASP A 76 -7.46 -2.44 -11.03
N GLU A 77 -8.77 -2.64 -10.99
CA GLU A 77 -9.41 -3.90 -11.39
C GLU A 77 -9.03 -4.35 -12.80
N ARG A 78 -8.73 -3.39 -13.71
CA ARG A 78 -8.37 -3.68 -15.10
C ARG A 78 -7.00 -4.34 -15.24
N TYR A 79 -6.16 -4.22 -14.22
CA TYR A 79 -4.74 -4.62 -14.30
C TYR A 79 -4.37 -5.70 -13.30
N GLN A 80 -5.34 -6.32 -12.64
CA GLN A 80 -5.08 -7.37 -11.65
C GLN A 80 -4.72 -8.71 -12.31
N ARG A 81 -4.17 -9.63 -11.49
CA ARG A 81 -3.77 -11.00 -11.88
C ARG A 81 -2.63 -11.05 -12.90
N LYS A 82 -1.77 -10.02 -12.93
CA LYS A 82 -0.61 -9.96 -13.82
C LYS A 82 0.71 -9.90 -13.05
N GLY A 83 0.67 -10.10 -11.72
CA GLY A 83 1.86 -10.01 -10.87
C GLY A 83 2.29 -8.59 -10.53
N PHE A 84 1.54 -7.58 -10.94
CA PHE A 84 1.89 -6.18 -10.69
C PHE A 84 1.84 -5.83 -9.20
N GLY A 85 0.90 -6.40 -8.45
CA GLY A 85 0.79 -6.14 -7.02
C GLY A 85 2.04 -6.53 -6.27
N TYR A 86 2.57 -7.70 -6.54
CA TYR A 86 3.81 -8.17 -5.91
C TYR A 86 5.00 -7.27 -6.28
N GLN A 87 5.14 -6.94 -7.55
CA GLN A 87 6.22 -6.07 -8.03
C GLN A 87 6.14 -4.67 -7.40
N ALA A 88 4.95 -4.08 -7.39
CA ALA A 88 4.74 -2.75 -6.84
C ALA A 88 4.99 -2.71 -5.32
N ALA A 89 4.49 -3.70 -4.58
CA ALA A 89 4.70 -3.76 -3.14
C ALA A 89 6.18 -3.91 -2.81
N ASN A 90 6.94 -4.69 -3.59
CA ASN A 90 8.39 -4.78 -3.41
C ASN A 90 9.07 -3.44 -3.62
N LEU A 91 8.64 -2.64 -4.60
CA LEU A 91 9.19 -1.30 -4.80
C LEU A 91 8.91 -0.38 -3.62
N ILE A 92 7.72 -0.47 -3.03
CA ILE A 92 7.39 0.29 -1.81
C ILE A 92 8.32 -0.11 -0.66
N LEU A 93 8.53 -1.40 -0.46
CA LEU A 93 9.45 -1.88 0.58
C LEU A 93 10.87 -1.39 0.35
N ARG A 94 11.32 -1.35 -0.91
CA ARG A 94 12.64 -0.78 -1.24
C ARG A 94 12.72 0.70 -0.93
N LYS A 95 11.65 1.46 -1.16
CA LYS A 95 11.61 2.88 -0.77
C LYS A 95 11.84 3.04 0.72
N MET A 96 11.22 2.18 1.52
CA MET A 96 11.40 2.19 2.97
C MET A 96 12.84 1.83 3.36
N GLU A 97 13.42 0.81 2.73
CA GLU A 97 14.81 0.43 2.96
C GLU A 97 15.78 1.57 2.62
N GLN A 98 15.54 2.26 1.49
CA GLN A 98 16.37 3.38 1.06
C GLN A 98 16.26 4.57 2.01
N ASP A 99 15.08 4.81 2.57
CA ASP A 99 14.85 5.85 3.58
C ASP A 99 15.67 5.56 4.83
N GLY A 100 15.68 4.32 5.28
CA GLY A 100 16.59 3.84 6.33
C GLY A 100 16.30 4.30 7.76
N LYS A 101 15.21 5.03 7.99
CA LYS A 101 14.90 5.54 9.33
C LYS A 101 14.47 4.45 10.30
N TYR A 102 13.69 3.50 9.83
CA TYR A 102 13.18 2.40 10.65
C TYR A 102 13.54 1.06 10.03
N ASN A 103 13.52 0.03 10.84
CA ASN A 103 13.81 -1.34 10.39
C ASN A 103 12.55 -2.21 10.31
N LYS A 104 11.39 -1.66 10.62
CA LYS A 104 10.14 -2.43 10.72
C LYS A 104 9.05 -1.80 9.87
N VAL A 105 8.28 -2.65 9.20
CA VAL A 105 7.07 -2.27 8.46
C VAL A 105 5.89 -2.96 9.14
N ILE A 106 4.85 -2.20 9.44
CA ILE A 106 3.60 -2.74 9.96
C ILE A 106 2.48 -2.49 8.95
N LEU A 107 1.48 -3.33 8.97
CA LEU A 107 0.25 -3.15 8.20
C LEU A 107 -0.90 -3.88 8.86
N CYS A 108 -2.12 -3.53 8.44
CA CYS A 108 -3.31 -4.30 8.76
C CYS A 108 -4.06 -4.58 7.46
N TYR A 109 -4.74 -5.72 7.39
CA TYR A 109 -5.68 -6.00 6.32
C TYR A 109 -7.01 -6.42 6.95
N VAL A 110 -8.10 -6.26 6.19
CA VAL A 110 -9.44 -6.60 6.70
C VAL A 110 -9.62 -8.10 6.67
N GLU A 111 -10.11 -8.67 7.78
CA GLU A 111 -10.41 -10.10 7.87
C GLU A 111 -11.31 -10.52 6.71
N GLY A 112 -10.94 -11.60 6.03
CA GLY A 112 -11.63 -12.09 4.85
C GLY A 112 -11.01 -11.66 3.52
N ASP A 113 -10.10 -10.68 3.53
CA ASP A 113 -9.37 -10.29 2.33
C ASP A 113 -8.21 -11.28 2.07
N GLU A 114 -8.56 -12.42 1.49
CA GLU A 114 -7.61 -13.50 1.27
C GLU A 114 -6.50 -13.11 0.28
N ALA A 115 -6.82 -12.30 -0.73
CA ALA A 115 -5.84 -11.85 -1.71
C ALA A 115 -4.75 -11.02 -1.04
N ALA A 116 -5.12 -10.10 -0.16
CA ALA A 116 -4.17 -9.29 0.61
C ALA A 116 -3.32 -10.17 1.51
N LYS A 117 -3.95 -11.08 2.24
CA LYS A 117 -3.24 -12.01 3.14
C LYS A 117 -2.14 -12.76 2.39
N GLN A 118 -2.46 -13.36 1.25
CA GLN A 118 -1.51 -14.15 0.48
C GLN A 118 -0.38 -13.28 -0.08
N LEU A 119 -0.70 -12.08 -0.55
CA LEU A 119 0.31 -11.15 -1.05
C LEU A 119 1.33 -10.81 0.05
N TYR A 120 0.85 -10.42 1.23
CA TYR A 120 1.73 -10.01 2.30
C TYR A 120 2.55 -11.16 2.87
N LEU A 121 1.97 -12.36 2.99
CA LEU A 121 2.73 -13.55 3.36
C LEU A 121 3.85 -13.83 2.36
N LYS A 122 3.56 -13.72 1.07
CA LYS A 122 4.55 -13.92 0.01
C LYS A 122 5.68 -12.90 0.08
N LEU A 123 5.38 -11.66 0.52
CA LEU A 123 6.37 -10.61 0.69
C LEU A 123 7.21 -10.77 1.96
N GLY A 124 6.90 -11.75 2.81
CA GLY A 124 7.66 -12.01 4.02
C GLY A 124 7.08 -11.40 5.29
N PHE A 125 5.88 -10.86 5.22
CA PHE A 125 5.17 -10.40 6.44
C PHE A 125 4.69 -11.61 7.24
N HIS A 126 4.59 -11.42 8.55
CA HIS A 126 4.02 -12.42 9.45
C HIS A 126 2.98 -11.76 10.36
N HIS A 127 2.04 -12.57 10.84
CA HIS A 127 0.99 -12.09 11.74
C HIS A 127 1.56 -11.79 13.11
N THR A 128 1.10 -10.66 13.69
CA THR A 128 1.56 -10.23 15.03
C THR A 128 0.62 -10.63 16.15
N GLY A 129 -0.63 -10.92 15.82
CA GLY A 129 -1.68 -11.11 16.82
C GLY A 129 -2.32 -9.81 17.30
N ASP A 130 -1.86 -8.67 16.82
CA ASP A 130 -2.44 -7.35 17.14
C ASP A 130 -3.66 -7.09 16.26
N ASP A 131 -4.70 -7.88 16.46
CA ASP A 131 -5.93 -7.79 15.69
C ASP A 131 -6.95 -6.93 16.44
N ASP A 132 -7.64 -6.06 15.71
CA ASP A 132 -8.62 -5.15 16.32
C ASP A 132 -9.74 -4.85 15.32
N ASP A 133 -10.97 -5.06 15.78
CA ASP A 133 -12.20 -4.69 15.05
C ASP A 133 -12.20 -5.17 13.59
N GLY A 134 -11.85 -6.44 13.37
CA GLY A 134 -11.82 -7.04 12.04
C GLY A 134 -10.60 -6.70 11.20
N GLU A 135 -9.64 -5.98 11.75
CA GLU A 135 -8.36 -5.73 11.11
C GLU A 135 -7.28 -6.66 11.67
N ILE A 136 -6.55 -7.30 10.78
CA ILE A 136 -5.54 -8.30 11.10
C ILE A 136 -4.16 -7.67 10.94
N GLY A 137 -3.37 -7.64 12.02
CA GLY A 137 -2.05 -7.03 12.03
C GLY A 137 -0.96 -7.94 11.51
N MET A 138 -0.04 -7.37 10.75
CA MET A 138 1.17 -8.05 10.27
C MET A 138 2.37 -7.13 10.38
N GLU A 139 3.56 -7.73 10.42
CA GLU A 139 4.81 -6.97 10.38
C GLU A 139 5.89 -7.69 9.58
N LYS A 140 6.87 -6.93 9.14
CA LYS A 140 8.07 -7.44 8.47
C LYS A 140 9.27 -6.60 8.90
N MET A 141 10.38 -7.29 9.17
CA MET A 141 11.66 -6.60 9.38
C MET A 141 12.35 -6.41 8.03
N LEU A 142 12.86 -5.18 7.80
CA LEU A 142 13.52 -4.85 6.55
C LEU A 142 14.96 -5.38 6.51
N ARG A 143 15.58 -5.57 7.68
CA ARG A 143 16.96 -6.01 7.79
C ARG A 143 17.15 -7.04 8.90
#